data_26a90ea7ed88840c9e40039c9999a320
#
_entry.id   26a90ea7ed88840c9e40039c9999a320
#
_cell.length_a   1.000
_cell.length_b   1.000
_cell.length_c   1.000
_cell.angle_alpha   90.00
_cell.angle_beta   90.00
_cell.angle_gamma   90.00
#
_symmetry.space_group_name_H-M   'P 1'
#
loop_
_entity.id
_entity.type
_entity.pdbx_description
1 polymer ?
#
loop_
_entity_poly.entity_id
_entity_poly.type
_entity_poly.pdbx_seq_one_letter_code
_entity_poly.pdbx_strand_id
1 'polypeptide(L)'
;MIKESKGNMYEFVTHTWNPIKGKCLHGCTYCYMKKMCSRLKAPRLDAAELTSYLECSNFIFVGSSIDMWAKDIPSHWIKIVLDYCDKSANKYLFQSKNPSRILDFITHPVFHRSVVCTTIETNRSYPEIMCNSPAIEDRVKAMEKIADLGIETYVTLEPLIQFDLDEMVEYIRRCNPKQVNIGRNTNRKVELPEPTADEVKALVNELEKFIKVEIKKNARIWFK
;
A
#
# COMPACT_ATOMS: atom_id res chain seq x y z
N MET A 1 15.08 13.41 0.19
CA MET A 1 15.99 12.79 -0.80
C MET A 1 15.47 11.39 -1.13
N ILE A 2 15.39 11.05 -2.41
CA ILE A 2 15.00 9.69 -2.81
C ILE A 2 16.03 8.67 -2.31
N LYS A 3 15.58 7.47 -1.95
CA LYS A 3 16.42 6.41 -1.39
C LYS A 3 16.20 5.12 -2.16
N GLU A 4 17.27 4.42 -2.50
CA GLU A 4 17.18 3.07 -3.04
C GLU A 4 16.33 2.16 -2.16
N SER A 5 15.52 1.35 -2.79
CA SER A 5 14.68 0.35 -2.15
C SER A 5 15.52 -0.78 -1.56
N LYS A 6 15.26 -1.15 -0.29
CA LYS A 6 16.02 -2.20 0.42
C LYS A 6 15.10 -3.07 1.28
N GLY A 7 15.59 -4.23 1.67
CA GLY A 7 14.92 -5.13 2.62
C GLY A 7 13.72 -5.86 2.02
N ASN A 8 12.56 -5.81 2.71
CA ASN A 8 11.32 -6.48 2.32
C ASN A 8 10.41 -5.58 1.46
N MET A 9 10.97 -4.63 0.72
CA MET A 9 10.23 -3.81 -0.23
C MET A 9 9.75 -4.65 -1.42
N TYR A 10 8.83 -4.13 -2.21
CA TYR A 10 8.42 -4.74 -3.47
C TYR A 10 9.59 -4.77 -4.45
N GLU A 11 9.79 -5.90 -5.14
CA GLU A 11 10.94 -6.07 -6.05
C GLU A 11 10.89 -5.10 -7.26
N PHE A 12 9.71 -4.64 -7.65
CA PHE A 12 9.52 -3.67 -8.72
C PHE A 12 9.80 -2.21 -8.30
N VAL A 13 9.85 -1.91 -7.01
CA VAL A 13 10.15 -0.55 -6.50
C VAL A 13 11.65 -0.34 -6.46
N THR A 14 12.15 0.61 -7.24
CA THR A 14 13.58 0.97 -7.26
C THR A 14 13.95 1.93 -6.13
N HIS A 15 13.07 2.91 -5.84
CA HIS A 15 13.33 3.95 -4.85
C HIS A 15 12.10 4.23 -3.97
N THR A 16 12.36 4.84 -2.83
CA THR A 16 11.31 5.41 -1.96
C THR A 16 11.51 6.91 -1.80
N TRP A 17 10.41 7.66 -1.76
CA TRP A 17 10.39 9.09 -1.50
C TRP A 17 9.29 9.44 -0.50
N ASN A 18 9.64 10.18 0.55
CA ASN A 18 8.75 10.45 1.68
C ASN A 18 8.60 11.97 1.91
N PRO A 19 7.86 12.68 1.05
CA PRO A 19 7.68 14.14 1.17
C PRO A 19 6.77 14.54 2.33
N ILE A 20 5.88 13.66 2.76
CA ILE A 20 5.11 13.82 3.99
C ILE A 20 5.70 12.87 5.04
N LYS A 21 6.03 13.40 6.21
CA LYS A 21 6.66 12.67 7.32
C LYS A 21 5.84 12.80 8.59
N GLY A 22 5.96 11.81 9.46
CA GLY A 22 5.33 11.83 10.78
C GLY A 22 4.60 10.54 11.12
N LYS A 23 3.72 10.61 12.12
CA LYS A 23 2.92 9.48 12.58
C LYS A 23 1.78 9.24 11.58
N CYS A 24 1.66 8.01 11.07
CA CYS A 24 0.52 7.62 10.24
C CYS A 24 -0.78 7.66 11.07
N LEU A 25 -1.82 8.29 10.51
CA LEU A 25 -3.08 8.55 11.21
C LEU A 25 -3.98 7.31 11.30
N HIS A 26 -3.75 6.29 10.48
CA HIS A 26 -4.46 5.00 10.60
C HIS A 26 -4.16 4.28 11.91
N GLY A 27 -2.93 4.36 12.41
CA GLY A 27 -2.58 3.83 13.72
C GLY A 27 -2.55 2.31 13.84
N CYS A 28 -2.54 1.55 12.74
CA CYS A 28 -2.57 0.08 12.72
C CYS A 28 -1.57 -0.52 13.72
N THR A 29 -1.97 -1.56 14.47
CA THR A 29 -1.12 -2.13 15.54
C THR A 29 0.17 -2.73 15.01
N TYR A 30 0.12 -3.42 13.88
CA TYR A 30 1.23 -4.11 13.24
C TYR A 30 2.21 -3.19 12.47
N CYS A 31 1.94 -1.87 12.40
CA CYS A 31 2.74 -0.97 11.57
C CYS A 31 4.23 -1.03 11.92
N TYR A 32 5.06 -1.36 10.93
CA TYR A 32 6.50 -1.48 11.09
C TYR A 32 7.16 -0.15 11.50
N MET A 33 6.57 0.99 11.14
CA MET A 33 7.06 2.31 11.53
C MET A 33 7.03 2.53 13.04
N LYS A 34 6.09 1.91 13.76
CA LYS A 34 6.05 1.95 15.23
C LYS A 34 7.29 1.29 15.86
N LYS A 35 7.87 0.29 15.18
CA LYS A 35 9.11 -0.36 15.60
C LYS A 35 10.34 0.48 15.29
N MET A 36 10.34 1.18 14.15
CA MET A 36 11.50 1.93 13.67
C MET A 36 11.65 3.29 14.37
N CYS A 37 10.55 3.89 14.82
CA CYS A 37 10.58 5.21 15.44
C CYS A 37 9.56 5.30 16.58
N SER A 38 10.06 5.33 17.82
CA SER A 38 9.24 5.43 19.03
C SER A 38 8.64 6.83 19.26
N ARG A 39 9.18 7.86 18.60
CA ARG A 39 8.78 9.27 18.78
C ARG A 39 8.40 9.92 17.45
N LEU A 40 7.41 9.37 16.76
CA LEU A 40 6.87 9.99 15.56
C LEU A 40 6.11 11.27 15.92
N LYS A 41 6.52 12.39 15.33
CA LYS A 41 5.83 13.70 15.44
C LYS A 41 4.55 13.68 14.60
N ALA A 42 3.72 14.74 14.78
CA ALA A 42 2.56 14.96 13.91
C ALA A 42 2.96 14.97 12.42
N PRO A 43 2.04 14.61 11.53
CA PRO A 43 2.27 14.70 10.09
C PRO A 43 2.72 16.10 9.68
N ARG A 44 3.66 16.17 8.75
CA ARG A 44 4.13 17.44 8.16
C ARG A 44 4.63 17.22 6.74
N LEU A 45 4.43 18.22 5.90
CA LEU A 45 5.11 18.33 4.62
C LEU A 45 6.58 18.70 4.88
N ASP A 46 7.51 17.95 4.29
CA ASP A 46 8.94 18.16 4.48
C ASP A 46 9.51 18.93 3.29
N ALA A 47 9.77 20.23 3.50
CA ALA A 47 10.27 21.11 2.46
C ALA A 47 11.60 20.64 1.85
N ALA A 48 12.47 19.99 2.64
CA ALA A 48 13.74 19.44 2.14
C ALA A 48 13.52 18.29 1.15
N GLU A 49 12.44 17.54 1.28
CA GLU A 49 12.11 16.49 0.29
C GLU A 49 11.63 17.09 -1.04
N LEU A 50 11.00 18.26 -1.02
CA LEU A 50 10.53 18.96 -2.22
C LEU A 50 11.65 19.65 -3.00
N THR A 51 12.88 19.62 -2.52
CA THR A 51 14.08 20.03 -3.28
C THR A 51 14.86 18.84 -3.85
N SER A 52 14.37 17.60 -3.60
CA SER A 52 15.06 16.38 -4.03
C SER A 52 14.92 16.17 -5.53
N TYR A 53 16.01 15.95 -6.24
CA TYR A 53 15.94 15.50 -7.63
C TYR A 53 15.47 14.03 -7.67
N LEU A 54 14.35 13.78 -8.35
CA LEU A 54 13.74 12.44 -8.42
C LEU A 54 14.31 11.57 -9.54
N GLU A 55 15.28 12.11 -10.31
CA GLU A 55 15.83 11.42 -11.49
C GLU A 55 14.74 11.04 -12.51
N CYS A 56 15.03 10.09 -13.39
CA CYS A 56 14.09 9.59 -14.39
C CYS A 56 14.16 8.07 -14.48
N SER A 57 13.13 7.45 -15.07
CA SER A 57 13.07 6.01 -15.33
C SER A 57 13.10 5.12 -14.07
N ASN A 58 12.72 5.68 -12.92
CA ASN A 58 12.57 4.95 -11.67
C ASN A 58 11.12 4.50 -11.45
N PHE A 59 10.95 3.48 -10.62
CA PHE A 59 9.66 3.14 -10.02
C PHE A 59 9.70 3.53 -8.54
N ILE A 60 9.09 4.67 -8.19
CA ILE A 60 9.21 5.31 -6.88
C ILE A 60 7.98 5.02 -6.02
N PHE A 61 8.17 4.43 -4.84
CA PHE A 61 7.13 4.36 -3.82
C PHE A 61 7.05 5.70 -3.06
N VAL A 62 5.98 6.45 -3.26
CA VAL A 62 5.73 7.74 -2.62
C VAL A 62 4.99 7.54 -1.31
N GLY A 63 5.55 8.01 -0.20
CA GLY A 63 4.91 7.90 1.11
C GLY A 63 5.07 6.54 1.79
N SER A 64 6.17 5.82 1.56
CA SER A 64 6.40 4.50 2.17
C SER A 64 6.41 4.49 3.70
N SER A 65 6.65 5.63 4.35
CA SER A 65 6.72 5.75 5.82
C SER A 65 5.45 6.25 6.49
N ILE A 66 4.52 6.81 5.72
CA ILE A 66 3.23 7.34 6.18
C ILE A 66 2.22 7.23 5.04
N ASP A 67 0.99 6.89 5.36
CA ASP A 67 -0.09 6.96 4.37
C ASP A 67 -0.48 8.43 4.16
N MET A 68 -0.04 9.00 3.03
CA MET A 68 -0.32 10.38 2.66
C MET A 68 -1.79 10.62 2.28
N TRP A 69 -2.56 9.56 2.09
CA TRP A 69 -3.98 9.58 1.73
C TRP A 69 -4.90 9.41 2.94
N ALA A 70 -4.35 9.33 4.16
CA ALA A 70 -5.17 9.30 5.36
C ALA A 70 -6.05 10.55 5.46
N LYS A 71 -7.25 10.40 6.05
CA LYS A 71 -8.35 11.38 6.03
C LYS A 71 -7.90 12.81 6.40
N ASP A 72 -7.07 12.94 7.43
CA ASP A 72 -6.70 14.24 8.00
C ASP A 72 -5.39 14.82 7.44
N ILE A 73 -4.82 14.24 6.38
CA ILE A 73 -3.72 14.85 5.65
C ILE A 73 -4.27 16.00 4.79
N PRO A 74 -3.74 17.24 4.90
CA PRO A 74 -4.26 18.36 4.13
C PRO A 74 -4.20 18.13 2.61
N SER A 75 -5.29 18.40 1.91
CA SER A 75 -5.39 18.17 0.45
C SER A 75 -4.35 18.96 -0.35
N HIS A 76 -3.98 20.15 0.10
CA HIS A 76 -2.95 20.94 -0.57
C HIS A 76 -1.56 20.31 -0.48
N TRP A 77 -1.24 19.54 0.61
CA TRP A 77 0.01 18.78 0.68
C TRP A 77 0.04 17.66 -0.36
N ILE A 78 -1.09 16.96 -0.50
CA ILE A 78 -1.23 15.88 -1.52
C ILE A 78 -1.00 16.49 -2.91
N LYS A 79 -1.69 17.61 -3.20
CA LYS A 79 -1.53 18.29 -4.49
C LYS A 79 -0.08 18.70 -4.77
N ILE A 80 0.62 19.30 -3.80
CA ILE A 80 2.03 19.66 -3.93
C ILE A 80 2.89 18.42 -4.27
N VAL A 81 2.62 17.29 -3.63
CA VAL A 81 3.35 16.03 -3.88
C VAL A 81 3.08 15.51 -5.29
N LEU A 82 1.83 15.52 -5.75
CA LEU A 82 1.46 15.08 -7.10
C LEU A 82 2.07 15.98 -8.17
N ASP A 83 1.96 17.32 -8.00
CA ASP A 83 2.59 18.31 -8.88
C ASP A 83 4.13 18.12 -8.95
N TYR A 84 4.74 17.68 -7.84
CA TYR A 84 6.18 17.39 -7.80
C TYR A 84 6.53 16.11 -8.56
N CYS A 85 5.75 15.03 -8.38
CA CYS A 85 5.90 13.80 -9.13
C CYS A 85 5.74 14.03 -10.64
N ASP A 86 4.86 14.93 -11.05
CA ASP A 86 4.55 15.16 -12.45
C ASP A 86 5.70 15.83 -13.24
N LYS A 87 6.65 16.45 -12.54
CA LYS A 87 7.84 17.08 -13.15
C LYS A 87 8.89 16.09 -13.67
N SER A 88 8.80 14.80 -13.30
CA SER A 88 9.83 13.80 -13.63
C SER A 88 9.21 12.58 -14.30
N ALA A 89 9.90 12.04 -15.32
CA ALA A 89 9.45 10.87 -16.08
C ALA A 89 9.71 9.56 -15.31
N ASN A 90 9.02 9.39 -14.19
CA ASN A 90 9.07 8.18 -13.36
C ASN A 90 7.72 7.47 -13.35
N LYS A 91 7.70 6.17 -13.00
CA LYS A 91 6.52 5.45 -12.57
C LYS A 91 6.40 5.60 -11.05
N TYR A 92 5.18 5.76 -10.54
CA TYR A 92 4.95 5.97 -9.12
C TYR A 92 4.03 4.90 -8.53
N LEU A 93 4.33 4.47 -7.31
CA LEU A 93 3.44 3.66 -6.48
C LEU A 93 2.81 4.57 -5.42
N PHE A 94 1.49 4.73 -5.49
CA PHE A 94 0.68 5.35 -4.45
C PHE A 94 -0.08 4.26 -3.70
N GLN A 95 0.41 3.92 -2.51
CA GLN A 95 -0.24 2.90 -1.67
C GLN A 95 -1.00 3.56 -0.53
N SER A 96 -2.23 3.09 -0.30
CA SER A 96 -3.07 3.60 0.78
C SER A 96 -4.02 2.55 1.34
N LYS A 97 -4.34 2.68 2.62
CA LYS A 97 -5.50 2.05 3.25
C LYS A 97 -6.78 2.90 3.11
N ASN A 98 -6.67 4.08 2.51
CA ASN A 98 -7.80 4.96 2.18
C ASN A 98 -7.80 5.31 0.69
N PRO A 99 -7.94 4.32 -0.22
CA PRO A 99 -7.92 4.57 -1.66
C PRO A 99 -9.08 5.46 -2.13
N SER A 100 -10.18 5.56 -1.38
CA SER A 100 -11.28 6.47 -1.71
C SER A 100 -10.83 7.93 -1.83
N ARG A 101 -9.84 8.34 -1.02
CA ARG A 101 -9.30 9.69 -1.10
C ARG A 101 -8.46 9.95 -2.36
N ILE A 102 -7.94 8.91 -3.00
CA ILE A 102 -7.22 9.04 -4.26
C ILE A 102 -8.16 9.50 -5.36
N LEU A 103 -9.43 9.09 -5.31
CA LEU A 103 -10.46 9.50 -6.28
C LEU A 103 -10.65 11.02 -6.34
N ASP A 104 -10.44 11.75 -5.24
CA ASP A 104 -10.52 13.21 -5.21
C ASP A 104 -9.45 13.88 -6.10
N PHE A 105 -8.40 13.16 -6.46
CA PHE A 105 -7.25 13.64 -7.23
C PHE A 105 -7.03 12.87 -8.53
N ILE A 106 -7.88 11.92 -8.86
CA ILE A 106 -7.64 10.91 -9.91
C ILE A 106 -7.46 11.52 -11.32
N THR A 107 -7.96 12.72 -11.53
CA THR A 107 -7.78 13.46 -12.80
C THR A 107 -6.40 14.09 -12.95
N HIS A 108 -5.54 14.02 -11.91
CA HIS A 108 -4.19 14.57 -12.00
C HIS A 108 -3.35 13.76 -13.00
N PRO A 109 -2.58 14.41 -13.93
CA PRO A 109 -1.85 13.72 -15.01
C PRO A 109 -0.91 12.62 -14.56
N VAL A 110 -0.34 12.72 -13.35
CA VAL A 110 0.59 11.73 -12.79
C VAL A 110 -0.02 10.32 -12.73
N PHE A 111 -1.35 10.18 -12.61
CA PHE A 111 -2.00 8.87 -12.51
C PHE A 111 -1.91 8.04 -13.77
N HIS A 112 -1.74 8.65 -14.96
CA HIS A 112 -1.53 7.92 -16.23
C HIS A 112 -0.25 7.06 -16.24
N ARG A 113 0.70 7.35 -15.36
CA ARG A 113 1.95 6.58 -15.20
C ARG A 113 2.17 6.09 -13.77
N SER A 114 1.11 5.93 -13.03
CA SER A 114 1.16 5.48 -11.63
C SER A 114 0.43 4.18 -11.45
N VAL A 115 0.80 3.51 -10.37
CA VAL A 115 0.07 2.36 -9.83
C VAL A 115 -0.56 2.79 -8.51
N VAL A 116 -1.86 2.56 -8.38
CA VAL A 116 -2.55 2.68 -7.09
C VAL A 116 -2.59 1.32 -6.42
N CYS A 117 -2.14 1.25 -5.18
CA CYS A 117 -2.13 0.02 -4.40
C CYS A 117 -2.92 0.19 -3.11
N THR A 118 -3.69 -0.82 -2.74
CA THR A 118 -4.29 -0.87 -1.40
C THR A 118 -3.82 -2.09 -0.63
N THR A 119 -3.92 -2.02 0.71
CA THR A 119 -3.71 -3.17 1.57
C THR A 119 -5.06 -3.79 1.90
N ILE A 120 -5.18 -5.11 1.68
CA ILE A 120 -6.31 -5.95 2.12
C ILE A 120 -5.71 -7.05 2.98
N GLU A 121 -5.77 -6.88 4.29
CA GLU A 121 -5.17 -7.81 5.24
C GLU A 121 -6.01 -9.10 5.39
N THR A 122 -7.30 -8.98 5.14
CA THR A 122 -8.34 -9.99 5.37
C THR A 122 -9.67 -9.52 4.75
N ASN A 123 -10.65 -10.39 4.68
CA ASN A 123 -12.06 -10.03 4.46
C ASN A 123 -12.87 -9.92 5.77
N ARG A 124 -12.26 -10.32 6.90
CA ARG A 124 -12.89 -10.23 8.23
C ARG A 124 -12.68 -8.88 8.90
N SER A 125 -13.44 -8.56 9.92
CA SER A 125 -13.32 -7.31 10.68
C SER A 125 -12.44 -7.51 11.92
N TYR A 126 -11.37 -6.73 12.03
CA TYR A 126 -10.47 -6.66 13.19
C TYR A 126 -10.20 -5.19 13.56
N PRO A 127 -11.21 -4.46 14.10
CA PRO A 127 -11.09 -3.03 14.37
C PRO A 127 -9.94 -2.71 15.36
N GLU A 128 -9.66 -3.61 16.31
CA GLU A 128 -8.56 -3.46 17.27
C GLU A 128 -7.17 -3.55 16.60
N ILE A 129 -7.06 -4.23 15.46
CA ILE A 129 -5.82 -4.35 14.68
C ILE A 129 -5.69 -3.19 13.68
N MET A 130 -6.78 -2.88 12.98
CA MET A 130 -6.80 -1.91 11.87
C MET A 130 -6.95 -0.46 12.34
N CYS A 131 -7.45 -0.26 13.56
CA CYS A 131 -7.64 1.05 14.22
C CYS A 131 -8.46 2.03 13.35
N ASN A 132 -7.86 3.17 12.95
CA ASN A 132 -8.53 4.23 12.18
C ASN A 132 -8.49 4.01 10.65
N SER A 133 -8.10 2.82 10.19
CA SER A 133 -8.13 2.52 8.75
C SER A 133 -9.58 2.34 8.30
N PRO A 134 -9.96 2.78 7.08
CA PRO A 134 -11.26 2.47 6.50
C PRO A 134 -11.53 0.96 6.47
N ALA A 135 -12.80 0.59 6.49
CA ALA A 135 -13.21 -0.81 6.37
C ALA A 135 -12.67 -1.43 5.06
N ILE A 136 -12.41 -2.72 5.07
CA ILE A 136 -11.86 -3.42 3.90
C ILE A 136 -12.80 -3.28 2.69
N GLU A 137 -14.09 -3.46 2.89
CA GLU A 137 -15.09 -3.31 1.83
C GLU A 137 -15.07 -1.91 1.19
N ASP A 138 -14.85 -0.85 1.97
CA ASP A 138 -14.74 0.51 1.42
C ASP A 138 -13.46 0.68 0.58
N ARG A 139 -12.38 0.00 0.96
CA ARG A 139 -11.15 -0.02 0.16
C ARG A 139 -11.36 -0.76 -1.14
N VAL A 140 -12.03 -1.91 -1.12
CA VAL A 140 -12.39 -2.70 -2.32
C VAL A 140 -13.23 -1.87 -3.27
N LYS A 141 -14.33 -1.25 -2.80
CA LYS A 141 -15.19 -0.37 -3.61
C LYS A 141 -14.44 0.80 -4.24
N ALA A 142 -13.49 1.37 -3.51
CA ALA A 142 -12.68 2.47 -4.05
C ALA A 142 -11.70 1.97 -5.13
N MET A 143 -11.07 0.81 -4.92
CA MET A 143 -10.16 0.22 -5.91
C MET A 143 -10.90 -0.21 -7.18
N GLU A 144 -12.10 -0.76 -7.06
CA GLU A 144 -13.01 -1.06 -8.19
C GLU A 144 -13.22 0.18 -9.06
N LYS A 145 -13.62 1.31 -8.46
CA LYS A 145 -13.79 2.58 -9.18
C LYS A 145 -12.50 3.09 -9.82
N ILE A 146 -11.36 2.94 -9.15
CA ILE A 146 -10.06 3.37 -9.69
C ILE A 146 -9.68 2.51 -10.90
N ALA A 147 -9.91 1.20 -10.84
CA ALA A 147 -9.68 0.28 -11.95
C ALA A 147 -10.60 0.59 -13.15
N ASP A 148 -11.89 0.89 -12.91
CA ASP A 148 -12.86 1.27 -13.94
C ASP A 148 -12.48 2.57 -14.68
N LEU A 149 -11.73 3.45 -14.02
CA LEU A 149 -11.15 4.64 -14.64
C LEU A 149 -9.88 4.35 -15.48
N GLY A 150 -9.48 3.08 -15.60
CA GLY A 150 -8.33 2.66 -16.38
C GLY A 150 -6.98 2.89 -15.71
N ILE A 151 -6.96 3.20 -14.41
CA ILE A 151 -5.72 3.35 -13.65
C ILE A 151 -5.20 1.96 -13.25
N GLU A 152 -3.89 1.75 -13.40
CA GLU A 152 -3.25 0.49 -13.01
C GLU A 152 -3.35 0.30 -11.48
N THR A 153 -3.92 -0.83 -11.06
CA THR A 153 -4.11 -1.15 -9.64
C THR A 153 -3.28 -2.35 -9.22
N TYR A 154 -2.78 -2.32 -7.98
CA TYR A 154 -2.19 -3.46 -7.28
C TYR A 154 -2.89 -3.66 -5.93
N VAL A 155 -2.80 -4.87 -5.41
CA VAL A 155 -3.24 -5.18 -4.04
C VAL A 155 -2.06 -5.78 -3.27
N THR A 156 -1.93 -5.41 -2.00
CA THR A 156 -0.99 -6.08 -1.10
C THR A 156 -1.75 -6.70 0.07
N LEU A 157 -1.47 -7.96 0.31
CA LEU A 157 -1.95 -8.76 1.44
C LEU A 157 -0.81 -8.83 2.47
N GLU A 158 -0.48 -7.68 3.09
CA GLU A 158 0.63 -7.57 4.04
C GLU A 158 0.33 -6.59 5.18
N PRO A 159 0.21 -7.14 6.40
CA PRO A 159 0.28 -8.57 6.74
C PRO A 159 -0.99 -9.28 6.27
N LEU A 160 -0.83 -10.48 5.72
CA LEU A 160 -1.97 -11.37 5.53
C LEU A 160 -2.36 -11.95 6.90
N ILE A 161 -3.61 -11.78 7.29
CA ILE A 161 -4.20 -12.35 8.51
C ILE A 161 -5.36 -13.26 8.14
N GLN A 162 -5.91 -13.99 9.12
CA GLN A 162 -6.94 -15.01 8.90
C GLN A 162 -8.08 -14.49 8.01
N PHE A 163 -8.54 -15.29 7.06
CA PHE A 163 -9.50 -14.92 6.02
C PHE A 163 -10.44 -16.07 5.68
N ASP A 164 -11.50 -15.76 4.94
CA ASP A 164 -12.39 -16.71 4.30
C ASP A 164 -12.08 -16.71 2.81
N LEU A 165 -11.73 -17.88 2.26
CA LEU A 165 -11.09 -18.01 0.95
C LEU A 165 -11.91 -17.39 -0.19
N ASP A 166 -13.16 -17.81 -0.34
CA ASP A 166 -13.99 -17.40 -1.47
C ASP A 166 -14.25 -15.89 -1.49
N GLU A 167 -14.56 -15.31 -0.32
CA GLU A 167 -14.79 -13.87 -0.19
C GLU A 167 -13.51 -13.06 -0.40
N MET A 168 -12.36 -13.56 0.07
CA MET A 168 -11.07 -12.92 -0.14
C MET A 168 -10.71 -12.89 -1.63
N VAL A 169 -10.94 -14.00 -2.35
CA VAL A 169 -10.72 -14.09 -3.80
C VAL A 169 -11.65 -13.10 -4.52
N GLU A 170 -12.91 -12.99 -4.11
CA GLU A 170 -13.85 -12.06 -4.71
C GLU A 170 -13.46 -10.60 -4.47
N TYR A 171 -12.99 -10.24 -3.27
CA TYR A 171 -12.45 -8.91 -2.98
C TYR A 171 -11.29 -8.54 -3.91
N ILE A 172 -10.38 -9.49 -4.13
CA ILE A 172 -9.25 -9.27 -5.05
C ILE A 172 -9.76 -9.11 -6.49
N ARG A 173 -10.71 -9.95 -6.92
CA ARG A 173 -11.29 -9.88 -8.27
C ARG A 173 -11.92 -8.52 -8.53
N ARG A 174 -12.71 -7.99 -7.59
CA ARG A 174 -13.33 -6.67 -7.68
C ARG A 174 -12.33 -5.52 -7.78
N CYS A 175 -11.21 -5.61 -7.06
CA CYS A 175 -10.13 -4.63 -7.18
C CYS A 175 -9.48 -4.61 -8.57
N ASN A 176 -9.70 -5.64 -9.39
CA ASN A 176 -9.14 -5.82 -10.73
C ASN A 176 -7.64 -5.45 -10.83
N PRO A 177 -6.78 -5.96 -9.94
CA PRO A 177 -5.37 -5.56 -9.90
C PRO A 177 -4.58 -6.24 -11.03
N LYS A 178 -3.44 -5.65 -11.42
CA LYS A 178 -2.46 -6.30 -12.29
C LYS A 178 -1.55 -7.28 -11.52
N GLN A 179 -1.44 -7.08 -10.23
CA GLN A 179 -0.58 -7.88 -9.36
C GLN A 179 -1.06 -7.87 -7.92
N VAL A 180 -0.95 -9.03 -7.26
CA VAL A 180 -1.15 -9.19 -5.81
C VAL A 180 0.20 -9.49 -5.16
N ASN A 181 0.52 -8.80 -4.05
CA ASN A 181 1.73 -9.05 -3.27
C ASN A 181 1.35 -9.67 -1.92
N ILE A 182 1.90 -10.81 -1.57
CA ILE A 182 1.61 -11.51 -0.31
C ILE A 182 2.79 -11.40 0.64
N GLY A 183 2.54 -10.92 1.87
CA GLY A 183 3.55 -10.74 2.89
C GLY A 183 3.05 -11.05 4.30
N ARG A 184 3.98 -11.48 5.17
CA ARG A 184 3.73 -11.72 6.59
C ARG A 184 3.92 -10.46 7.42
N ASN A 185 3.42 -10.53 8.66
CA ASN A 185 3.72 -9.51 9.66
C ASN A 185 5.24 -9.36 9.89
N THR A 186 5.76 -8.16 9.69
CA THR A 186 7.17 -7.82 9.97
C THR A 186 7.40 -7.32 11.39
N ASN A 187 6.33 -6.96 12.11
CA ASN A 187 6.40 -6.53 13.49
C ASN A 187 6.16 -7.70 14.45
N ARG A 188 7.20 -8.49 14.72
CA ARG A 188 7.14 -9.67 15.58
C ARG A 188 6.74 -9.40 17.03
N LYS A 189 6.60 -8.13 17.45
CA LYS A 189 6.11 -7.77 18.78
C LYS A 189 4.58 -7.76 18.87
N VAL A 190 3.91 -7.88 17.74
CA VAL A 190 2.45 -7.90 17.64
C VAL A 190 2.04 -9.26 17.09
N GLU A 191 1.33 -10.01 17.89
CA GLU A 191 0.69 -11.25 17.45
C GLU A 191 -0.56 -10.91 16.65
N LEU A 192 -0.71 -11.58 15.52
CA LEU A 192 -1.85 -11.45 14.63
C LEU A 192 -2.43 -12.85 14.38
N PRO A 193 -3.72 -12.97 14.09
CA PRO A 193 -4.31 -14.23 13.65
C PRO A 193 -3.79 -14.58 12.25
N GLU A 194 -2.58 -15.12 12.17
CA GLU A 194 -1.96 -15.52 10.89
C GLU A 194 -2.65 -16.77 10.32
N PRO A 195 -2.85 -16.86 8.99
CA PRO A 195 -3.33 -18.07 8.35
C PRO A 195 -2.27 -19.17 8.38
N THR A 196 -2.72 -20.41 8.23
CA THR A 196 -1.85 -21.57 8.05
C THR A 196 -1.19 -21.55 6.66
N ALA A 197 -0.12 -22.30 6.49
CA ALA A 197 0.56 -22.42 5.21
C ALA A 197 -0.36 -22.99 4.12
N ASP A 198 -1.23 -23.94 4.48
CA ASP A 198 -2.14 -24.56 3.52
C ASP A 198 -3.25 -23.61 3.07
N GLU A 199 -3.80 -22.79 3.98
CA GLU A 199 -4.73 -21.72 3.62
C GLU A 199 -4.11 -20.70 2.67
N VAL A 200 -2.85 -20.30 2.93
CA VAL A 200 -2.13 -19.37 2.04
C VAL A 200 -1.87 -20.00 0.67
N LYS A 201 -1.46 -21.27 0.62
CA LYS A 201 -1.28 -21.99 -0.66
C LYS A 201 -2.59 -22.09 -1.44
N ALA A 202 -3.69 -22.40 -0.76
CA ALA A 202 -5.02 -22.43 -1.38
C ALA A 202 -5.39 -21.06 -1.98
N LEU A 203 -5.18 -19.97 -1.24
CA LEU A 203 -5.41 -18.61 -1.73
C LEU A 203 -4.55 -18.30 -2.96
N VAL A 204 -3.27 -18.61 -2.92
CA VAL A 204 -2.35 -18.38 -4.06
C VAL A 204 -2.82 -19.15 -5.28
N ASN A 205 -3.16 -20.44 -5.14
CA ASN A 205 -3.65 -21.27 -6.24
C ASN A 205 -4.93 -20.71 -6.88
N GLU A 206 -5.86 -20.14 -6.09
CA GLU A 206 -7.05 -19.50 -6.64
C GLU A 206 -6.74 -18.19 -7.35
N LEU A 207 -5.86 -17.36 -6.78
CA LEU A 207 -5.49 -16.08 -7.37
C LEU A 207 -4.68 -16.23 -8.66
N GLU A 208 -3.75 -17.18 -8.73
CA GLU A 208 -2.90 -17.45 -9.92
C GLU A 208 -3.70 -17.88 -11.15
N LYS A 209 -4.97 -18.29 -11.00
CA LYS A 209 -5.86 -18.58 -12.12
C LYS A 209 -6.20 -17.36 -12.97
N PHE A 210 -6.07 -16.16 -12.43
CA PHE A 210 -6.49 -14.93 -13.12
C PHE A 210 -5.61 -13.70 -12.90
N ILE A 211 -4.61 -13.77 -12.00
CA ILE A 211 -3.76 -12.63 -11.66
C ILE A 211 -2.33 -13.07 -11.34
N LYS A 212 -1.36 -12.18 -11.56
CA LYS A 212 0.03 -12.37 -11.12
C LYS A 212 0.12 -12.26 -9.60
N VAL A 213 0.68 -13.29 -8.94
CA VAL A 213 0.93 -13.31 -7.50
C VAL A 213 2.43 -13.23 -7.23
N GLU A 214 2.83 -12.33 -6.35
CA GLU A 214 4.21 -12.16 -5.90
C GLU A 214 4.33 -12.46 -4.40
N ILE A 215 5.12 -13.47 -4.05
CA ILE A 215 5.38 -13.85 -2.67
C ILE A 215 6.58 -13.09 -2.14
N LYS A 216 6.34 -12.16 -1.20
CA LYS A 216 7.41 -11.38 -0.59
C LYS A 216 8.37 -12.25 0.22
N LYS A 217 9.62 -11.81 0.37
CA LYS A 217 10.70 -12.58 1.05
C LYS A 217 10.29 -13.09 2.42
N ASN A 218 9.57 -12.29 3.21
CA ASN A 218 9.12 -12.65 4.55
C ASN A 218 7.99 -13.70 4.57
N ALA A 219 7.29 -13.91 3.46
CA ALA A 219 6.19 -14.87 3.33
C ALA A 219 6.61 -16.23 2.74
N ARG A 220 7.82 -16.34 2.20
CA ARG A 220 8.34 -17.59 1.59
C ARG A 220 8.36 -18.80 2.55
N ILE A 221 8.29 -18.53 3.86
CA ILE A 221 8.22 -19.60 4.86
C ILE A 221 6.94 -20.45 4.76
N TRP A 222 5.85 -19.91 4.22
CA TRP A 222 4.60 -20.66 3.99
C TRP A 222 4.71 -21.67 2.85
N PHE A 223 5.79 -21.62 2.05
CA PHE A 223 6.02 -22.45 0.86
C PHE A 223 7.20 -23.40 1.01
N LYS A 224 7.71 -23.56 2.25
CA LYS A 224 8.80 -24.49 2.59
C LYS A 224 8.29 -25.87 2.96
#